data_26841c1d36c42350ddd1870a171fbfc3
#
_entry.id   26841c1d36c42350ddd1870a171fbfc3
#
_cell.length_a   1.000
_cell.length_b   1.000
_cell.length_c   1.000
_cell.angle_alpha   90.00
_cell.angle_beta   90.00
_cell.angle_gamma   90.00
#
_symmetry.space_group_name_H-M   'P 1'
#
loop_
_entity.id
_entity.type
_entity.pdbx_description
1 polymer ?
#
loop_
_entity_poly.entity_id
_entity_poly.type
_entity_poly.pdbx_seq_one_letter_code
_entity_poly.pdbx_strand_id
1 'polypeptide(L)'
;MTVKPLRTLAAALLVTVLATTPAVADPDVPIQDPIPEKPTPSALTLTLEEFAQFPKTEPVPTPTDQRLVRWARINYLGQVPDRSGRLFVNDLNGKLYLRDKGVWQEYLDVGATFAPDFISGRGLGSGFGFVAFHPEFAKNGKFYTVHTEAGAALTTKTPDLTPQPNSIVHGVIDEWTATDPKASTFQGTRREILRLGFGSNIHGIQQIDFNPTAHRRDADYGLLYVAAGDGGRGVATTNPQDLAIPQGKILRIDPAGTNSANGKYGIPPGNPFVSRPGALGEIYAYGMRDPHRFSWDPSGSNRLFMGHIGEHEIEAIYDVRAGDNFGWSVREGSFVFKREDRCNLYPLPADDAQYGYTYPVAAYDHDPPPGHSCTADSGHAVVGGLVYRGWRLPFLYGKYVFGDIVDGKIWFTYASKMRRGKDRAVMYEPKLRDAATGNLVTMRDLAGHNRVDLRFGRDGHGELYVLSKANGKIWKITGARWEFPS
;
A
#
# COMPACT_ATOMS: atom_id res chain seq x y z
N MET A 1 -59.13 21.12 71.17
CA MET A 1 -58.73 20.09 70.19
C MET A 1 -57.54 20.59 69.45
N THR A 2 -56.34 20.13 69.84
CA THR A 2 -55.08 20.58 69.34
C THR A 2 -54.53 19.51 68.40
N VAL A 3 -54.37 19.88 67.12
CA VAL A 3 -53.78 19.00 66.10
C VAL A 3 -52.30 19.21 66.06
N LYS A 4 -51.52 18.13 66.23
CA LYS A 4 -50.05 18.11 66.08
C LYS A 4 -49.65 17.85 64.62
N PRO A 5 -48.68 18.52 64.08
CA PRO A 5 -48.18 18.22 62.71
C PRO A 5 -47.22 17.00 62.72
N LEU A 6 -47.43 16.07 61.78
CA LEU A 6 -46.49 15.00 61.44
C LEU A 6 -45.22 15.60 60.78
N ARG A 7 -44.04 15.26 61.29
CA ARG A 7 -42.76 15.53 60.63
C ARG A 7 -42.37 14.32 59.77
N THR A 8 -42.34 14.52 58.45
CA THR A 8 -41.82 13.55 57.48
C THR A 8 -40.29 13.66 57.44
N LEU A 9 -39.57 12.62 57.84
CA LEU A 9 -38.12 12.48 57.62
C LEU A 9 -37.90 12.07 56.16
N ALA A 10 -37.26 12.90 55.37
CA ALA A 10 -36.70 12.55 54.06
C ALA A 10 -35.32 11.98 54.25
N ALA A 11 -35.11 10.67 54.01
CA ALA A 11 -33.82 10.05 53.95
C ALA A 11 -33.19 10.33 52.59
N ALA A 12 -32.13 11.13 52.54
CA ALA A 12 -31.32 11.34 51.34
C ALA A 12 -30.39 10.16 51.13
N LEU A 13 -30.60 9.36 50.10
CA LEU A 13 -29.69 8.32 49.65
C LEU A 13 -28.54 8.99 48.90
N LEU A 14 -27.35 9.02 49.50
CA LEU A 14 -26.11 9.43 48.84
C LEU A 14 -25.64 8.27 47.95
N VAL A 15 -25.83 8.34 46.64
CA VAL A 15 -25.23 7.42 45.67
C VAL A 15 -23.81 7.93 45.38
N THR A 16 -22.82 7.28 45.99
CA THR A 16 -21.43 7.49 45.65
C THR A 16 -21.14 6.79 44.34
N VAL A 17 -21.09 7.53 43.23
CA VAL A 17 -20.55 7.06 41.95
C VAL A 17 -19.04 6.96 42.12
N LEU A 18 -18.53 5.76 42.34
CA LEU A 18 -17.11 5.46 42.21
C LEU A 18 -16.78 5.59 40.72
N ALA A 19 -16.15 6.70 40.36
CA ALA A 19 -15.52 6.83 39.04
C ALA A 19 -14.33 5.87 39.02
N THR A 20 -14.48 4.72 38.37
CA THR A 20 -13.36 3.85 38.05
C THR A 20 -12.53 4.57 37.02
N THR A 21 -11.39 5.12 37.39
CA THR A 21 -10.35 5.51 36.44
C THR A 21 -9.99 4.25 35.65
N PRO A 22 -9.99 4.30 34.31
CA PRO A 22 -9.50 3.16 33.54
C PRO A 22 -8.09 2.84 34.01
N ALA A 23 -7.85 1.57 34.34
CA ALA A 23 -6.51 1.12 34.71
C ALA A 23 -5.59 1.44 33.51
N VAL A 24 -4.54 2.20 33.75
CA VAL A 24 -3.47 2.41 32.75
C VAL A 24 -2.86 1.03 32.51
N ALA A 25 -2.90 0.58 31.25
CA ALA A 25 -2.31 -0.71 30.88
C ALA A 25 -0.81 -0.70 31.25
N ASP A 26 -0.34 -1.80 31.84
CA ASP A 26 1.07 -1.95 32.20
C ASP A 26 1.91 -2.00 30.90
N PRO A 27 2.86 -1.09 30.69
CA PRO A 27 3.67 -1.03 29.46
C PRO A 27 4.58 -2.25 29.26
N ASP A 28 4.77 -3.07 30.28
CA ASP A 28 5.62 -4.28 30.24
C ASP A 28 4.80 -5.58 30.12
N VAL A 29 3.47 -5.48 30.05
CA VAL A 29 2.60 -6.64 29.83
C VAL A 29 2.18 -6.71 28.36
N PRO A 30 2.48 -7.82 27.64
CA PRO A 30 2.06 -8.00 26.26
C PRO A 30 0.54 -7.97 26.09
N ILE A 31 0.09 -7.38 24.98
CA ILE A 31 -1.32 -7.38 24.60
C ILE A 31 -1.62 -8.73 23.94
N GLN A 32 -2.71 -9.40 24.36
CA GLN A 32 -3.08 -10.72 23.83
C GLN A 32 -3.84 -10.64 22.50
N ASP A 33 -4.64 -9.63 22.30
CA ASP A 33 -5.44 -9.35 21.11
C ASP A 33 -5.36 -7.83 20.87
N PRO A 34 -4.43 -7.38 20.01
CA PRO A 34 -4.19 -5.96 19.80
C PRO A 34 -5.37 -5.20 19.20
N ILE A 35 -6.12 -5.85 18.32
CA ILE A 35 -7.31 -5.25 17.67
C ILE A 35 -8.50 -6.21 17.78
N PRO A 36 -9.22 -6.22 18.91
CA PRO A 36 -10.36 -7.13 19.11
C PRO A 36 -11.55 -6.81 18.20
N GLU A 37 -11.58 -5.62 17.59
CA GLU A 37 -12.66 -5.23 16.68
C GLU A 37 -12.47 -5.88 15.31
N LYS A 38 -13.35 -6.77 14.94
CA LYS A 38 -13.36 -7.42 13.62
C LYS A 38 -14.16 -6.62 12.59
N PRO A 39 -13.86 -6.76 11.29
CA PRO A 39 -14.67 -6.13 10.25
C PRO A 39 -16.13 -6.48 10.38
N THR A 40 -17.00 -5.45 10.39
CA THR A 40 -18.44 -5.62 10.54
C THR A 40 -19.05 -6.16 9.24
N PRO A 41 -19.77 -7.30 9.27
CA PRO A 41 -20.51 -7.76 8.11
C PRO A 41 -21.46 -6.68 7.58
N SER A 42 -21.43 -6.44 6.27
CA SER A 42 -22.25 -5.41 5.62
C SER A 42 -23.33 -6.02 4.75
N ALA A 43 -24.49 -5.36 4.70
CA ALA A 43 -25.51 -5.68 3.71
C ALA A 43 -25.18 -5.16 2.30
N LEU A 44 -24.06 -4.46 2.11
CA LEU A 44 -23.60 -4.04 0.78
C LEU A 44 -23.07 -5.26 0.01
N THR A 45 -23.60 -5.48 -1.20
CA THR A 45 -23.12 -6.50 -2.12
C THR A 45 -22.43 -5.83 -3.30
N LEU A 46 -21.18 -6.25 -3.58
CA LEU A 46 -20.41 -5.81 -4.75
C LEU A 46 -20.52 -6.89 -5.83
N THR A 47 -20.89 -6.49 -7.04
CA THR A 47 -20.94 -7.40 -8.20
C THR A 47 -19.63 -7.30 -8.96
N LEU A 48 -18.98 -8.45 -9.17
CA LEU A 48 -17.72 -8.60 -9.87
C LEU A 48 -17.98 -9.26 -11.24
N GLU A 49 -17.60 -8.57 -12.30
CA GLU A 49 -17.67 -9.05 -13.67
C GLU A 49 -16.27 -9.31 -14.21
N GLU A 50 -16.01 -10.51 -14.73
CA GLU A 50 -14.72 -10.84 -15.35
C GLU A 50 -14.43 -9.89 -16.50
N PHE A 51 -13.31 -9.19 -16.42
CA PHE A 51 -12.92 -8.14 -17.34
C PHE A 51 -11.81 -8.60 -18.30
N ALA A 52 -10.84 -9.36 -17.80
CA ALA A 52 -9.71 -9.86 -18.57
C ALA A 52 -9.04 -11.05 -17.88
N GLN A 53 -8.35 -11.86 -18.67
CA GLN A 53 -7.37 -12.84 -18.21
C GLN A 53 -6.08 -12.65 -19.01
N PHE A 54 -4.94 -12.62 -18.29
CA PHE A 54 -3.63 -12.43 -18.90
C PHE A 54 -2.95 -13.77 -19.19
N PRO A 55 -2.04 -13.82 -20.19
CA PRO A 55 -1.25 -14.99 -20.48
C PRO A 55 -0.42 -15.42 -19.28
N LYS A 56 -0.13 -16.73 -19.18
CA LYS A 56 0.78 -17.25 -18.19
C LYS A 56 2.17 -16.66 -18.38
N THR A 57 2.81 -16.25 -17.27
CA THR A 57 4.19 -15.75 -17.25
C THR A 57 5.00 -16.51 -16.22
N GLU A 58 6.31 -16.60 -16.44
CA GLU A 58 7.20 -17.36 -15.55
C GLU A 58 8.16 -16.42 -14.83
N PRO A 59 8.37 -16.61 -13.51
CA PRO A 59 9.36 -15.85 -12.75
C PRO A 59 10.80 -16.21 -13.16
N VAL A 60 11.68 -15.24 -13.03
CA VAL A 60 13.12 -15.38 -13.34
C VAL A 60 13.96 -14.98 -12.12
N PRO A 61 14.91 -15.84 -11.67
CA PRO A 61 15.07 -17.26 -11.99
C PRO A 61 13.89 -18.08 -11.51
N THR A 62 13.82 -19.34 -11.92
CA THR A 62 12.80 -20.29 -11.42
C THR A 62 12.78 -20.27 -9.90
N PRO A 63 11.62 -20.01 -9.28
CA PRO A 63 11.55 -19.84 -7.83
C PRO A 63 11.59 -21.18 -7.10
N THR A 64 12.17 -21.18 -5.91
CA THR A 64 12.06 -22.26 -4.93
C THR A 64 10.86 -22.08 -4.02
N ASP A 65 10.39 -20.83 -3.84
CA ASP A 65 9.20 -20.51 -3.06
C ASP A 65 7.94 -20.68 -3.90
N GLN A 66 7.08 -21.61 -3.52
CA GLN A 66 5.83 -21.93 -4.23
C GLN A 66 4.83 -20.77 -4.24
N ARG A 67 4.97 -19.82 -3.33
CA ARG A 67 4.15 -18.58 -3.34
C ARG A 67 4.42 -17.70 -4.56
N LEU A 68 5.55 -17.86 -5.23
CA LEU A 68 5.92 -17.11 -6.45
C LEU A 68 5.42 -17.79 -7.73
N VAL A 69 5.05 -19.08 -7.67
CA VAL A 69 4.51 -19.83 -8.81
C VAL A 69 3.02 -19.49 -8.95
N ARG A 70 2.71 -18.57 -9.84
CA ARG A 70 1.36 -18.08 -10.12
C ARG A 70 1.09 -18.12 -11.61
N TRP A 71 -0.18 -18.04 -12.02
CA TRP A 71 -0.52 -18.01 -13.44
C TRP A 71 0.09 -16.78 -14.14
N ALA A 72 -0.15 -15.61 -13.61
CA ALA A 72 0.49 -14.35 -14.03
C ALA A 72 0.55 -13.41 -12.83
N ARG A 73 1.71 -12.82 -12.58
CA ARG A 73 1.90 -11.97 -11.42
C ARG A 73 1.46 -10.52 -11.68
N ILE A 74 0.24 -10.36 -12.28
CA ILE A 74 -0.36 -9.04 -12.53
C ILE A 74 -0.49 -8.25 -11.23
N ASN A 75 -0.07 -6.98 -11.25
CA ASN A 75 0.21 -6.27 -10.01
C ASN A 75 -0.58 -4.98 -9.84
N TYR A 76 -0.94 -4.31 -10.93
CA TYR A 76 -1.75 -3.09 -10.91
C TYR A 76 -2.44 -2.89 -12.26
N LEU A 77 -3.65 -2.31 -12.24
CA LEU A 77 -4.34 -1.80 -13.41
C LEU A 77 -4.55 -0.30 -13.24
N GLY A 78 -4.16 0.47 -14.27
CA GLY A 78 -4.38 1.91 -14.33
C GLY A 78 -4.78 2.37 -15.72
N GLN A 79 -4.94 3.67 -15.90
CA GLN A 79 -5.23 4.28 -17.20
C GLN A 79 -4.12 5.23 -17.61
N VAL A 80 -3.74 5.16 -18.88
CA VAL A 80 -2.76 6.10 -19.46
C VAL A 80 -3.35 7.51 -19.44
N PRO A 81 -2.63 8.53 -18.93
CA PRO A 81 -3.17 9.88 -18.78
C PRO A 81 -3.09 10.69 -20.08
N ASP A 82 -3.55 10.12 -21.21
CA ASP A 82 -3.50 10.69 -22.55
C ASP A 82 -4.89 10.96 -23.15
N ARG A 83 -5.93 10.79 -22.34
CA ARG A 83 -7.34 10.92 -22.75
C ARG A 83 -7.81 9.91 -23.80
N SER A 84 -7.01 8.91 -24.14
CA SER A 84 -7.39 7.85 -25.08
C SER A 84 -8.33 6.80 -24.48
N GLY A 85 -8.36 6.71 -23.14
CA GLY A 85 -9.05 5.65 -22.41
C GLY A 85 -8.28 4.33 -22.37
N ARG A 86 -7.03 4.29 -22.88
CA ARG A 86 -6.18 3.10 -22.82
C ARG A 86 -5.89 2.72 -21.37
N LEU A 87 -6.07 1.44 -21.06
CA LEU A 87 -5.70 0.88 -19.76
C LEU A 87 -4.33 0.22 -19.85
N PHE A 88 -3.65 0.10 -18.72
CA PHE A 88 -2.42 -0.66 -18.63
C PHE A 88 -2.45 -1.64 -17.46
N VAL A 89 -1.70 -2.72 -17.58
CA VAL A 89 -1.44 -3.70 -16.51
C VAL A 89 0.03 -4.05 -16.55
N ASN A 90 0.69 -4.02 -15.38
CA ASN A 90 2.02 -4.58 -15.24
C ASN A 90 2.00 -5.96 -14.58
N ASP A 91 2.90 -6.83 -15.02
CA ASP A 91 3.17 -8.14 -14.43
C ASP A 91 4.57 -8.13 -13.81
N LEU A 92 4.70 -8.55 -12.55
CA LEU A 92 5.99 -8.63 -11.86
C LEU A 92 7.02 -9.47 -12.63
N ASN A 93 6.60 -10.39 -13.50
CA ASN A 93 7.50 -11.19 -14.32
C ASN A 93 8.05 -10.44 -15.54
N GLY A 94 7.77 -9.13 -15.66
CA GLY A 94 8.45 -8.21 -16.58
C GLY A 94 7.57 -7.56 -17.64
N LYS A 95 6.34 -8.00 -17.84
CA LYS A 95 5.50 -7.52 -18.94
C LYS A 95 4.68 -6.29 -18.56
N LEU A 96 4.65 -5.30 -19.45
CA LEU A 96 3.70 -4.19 -19.44
C LEU A 96 2.73 -4.39 -20.60
N TYR A 97 1.45 -4.46 -20.28
CA TYR A 97 0.37 -4.59 -21.26
C TYR A 97 -0.39 -3.27 -21.38
N LEU A 98 -0.77 -2.90 -22.61
CA LEU A 98 -1.74 -1.84 -22.90
C LEU A 98 -3.00 -2.41 -23.53
N ARG A 99 -4.14 -1.85 -23.15
CA ARG A 99 -5.44 -2.12 -23.79
C ARG A 99 -5.84 -0.93 -24.64
N ASP A 100 -5.81 -1.14 -25.94
CA ASP A 100 -6.28 -0.16 -26.92
C ASP A 100 -7.46 -0.72 -27.71
N LYS A 101 -8.53 0.06 -27.87
CA LYS A 101 -9.75 -0.34 -28.59
C LYS A 101 -10.29 -1.73 -28.19
N GLY A 102 -10.16 -2.05 -26.91
CA GLY A 102 -10.65 -3.32 -26.36
C GLY A 102 -9.68 -4.50 -26.43
N VAL A 103 -8.52 -4.36 -27.07
CA VAL A 103 -7.53 -5.41 -27.24
C VAL A 103 -6.33 -5.19 -26.33
N TRP A 104 -5.96 -6.22 -25.55
CA TRP A 104 -4.75 -6.24 -24.74
C TRP A 104 -3.56 -6.70 -25.59
N GLN A 105 -2.45 -6.00 -25.50
CA GLN A 105 -1.20 -6.37 -26.14
C GLN A 105 0.00 -5.99 -25.29
N GLU A 106 1.11 -6.70 -25.44
CA GLU A 106 2.36 -6.37 -24.81
C GLU A 106 2.90 -5.05 -25.35
N TYR A 107 3.09 -4.08 -24.46
CA TYR A 107 3.65 -2.78 -24.79
C TYR A 107 5.17 -2.75 -24.64
N LEU A 108 5.66 -3.35 -23.54
CA LEU A 108 7.09 -3.37 -23.20
C LEU A 108 7.40 -4.64 -22.39
N ASP A 109 8.55 -5.26 -22.67
CA ASP A 109 9.14 -6.32 -21.86
C ASP A 109 10.31 -5.76 -21.03
N VAL A 110 10.03 -5.35 -19.81
CA VAL A 110 11.03 -4.88 -18.84
C VAL A 110 11.98 -6.02 -18.46
N GLY A 111 11.45 -7.23 -18.29
CA GLY A 111 12.25 -8.41 -17.95
C GLY A 111 13.32 -8.72 -19.01
N ALA A 112 12.94 -8.73 -20.29
CA ALA A 112 13.89 -8.93 -21.38
C ALA A 112 14.88 -7.78 -21.52
N THR A 113 14.44 -6.54 -21.28
CA THR A 113 15.30 -5.36 -21.39
C THR A 113 16.46 -5.38 -20.40
N PHE A 114 16.22 -5.91 -19.19
CA PHE A 114 17.24 -5.92 -18.11
C PHE A 114 17.85 -7.32 -17.86
N ALA A 115 17.57 -8.30 -18.73
CA ALA A 115 18.20 -9.60 -18.65
C ALA A 115 19.74 -9.47 -18.86
N PRO A 116 20.57 -10.25 -18.15
CA PRO A 116 20.21 -11.31 -17.19
C PRO A 116 20.07 -10.83 -15.74
N ASP A 117 20.25 -9.53 -15.46
CA ASP A 117 20.24 -8.98 -14.10
C ASP A 117 18.82 -8.86 -13.50
N PHE A 118 17.78 -8.78 -14.33
CA PHE A 118 16.40 -8.74 -13.89
C PHE A 118 16.01 -10.00 -13.10
N ILE A 119 15.40 -9.81 -11.95
CA ILE A 119 14.86 -10.93 -11.16
C ILE A 119 13.42 -10.68 -10.74
N SER A 120 12.60 -11.74 -10.82
CA SER A 120 11.23 -11.76 -10.30
C SER A 120 10.93 -13.02 -9.46
N GLY A 121 11.84 -14.00 -9.46
CA GLY A 121 11.66 -15.32 -8.85
C GLY A 121 12.23 -15.47 -7.45
N ARG A 122 12.60 -14.42 -6.72
CA ARG A 122 13.25 -14.55 -5.41
C ARG A 122 12.52 -13.89 -4.24
N GLY A 123 11.60 -12.99 -4.46
CA GLY A 123 10.84 -12.32 -3.40
C GLY A 123 9.43 -11.99 -3.86
N LEU A 124 8.47 -11.95 -2.95
CA LEU A 124 7.06 -11.72 -3.27
C LEU A 124 6.81 -10.40 -3.97
N GLY A 125 7.63 -9.36 -3.68
CA GLY A 125 7.61 -8.06 -4.34
C GLY A 125 8.65 -7.86 -5.44
N SER A 126 9.56 -8.85 -5.70
CA SER A 126 10.59 -8.71 -6.72
C SER A 126 10.02 -8.80 -8.13
N GLY A 127 10.69 -8.14 -9.07
CA GLY A 127 10.33 -8.08 -10.47
C GLY A 127 9.99 -6.69 -10.94
N PHE A 128 9.13 -6.57 -11.95
CA PHE A 128 8.60 -5.31 -12.46
C PHE A 128 7.50 -4.78 -11.51
N GLY A 129 7.93 -4.11 -10.43
CA GLY A 129 7.08 -3.76 -9.29
C GLY A 129 5.93 -2.80 -9.63
N PHE A 130 6.21 -1.74 -10.39
CA PHE A 130 5.19 -0.75 -10.72
C PHE A 130 5.54 0.05 -11.98
N VAL A 131 4.54 0.75 -12.52
CA VAL A 131 4.67 1.70 -13.64
C VAL A 131 3.86 2.95 -13.35
N ALA A 132 4.45 4.12 -13.58
CA ALA A 132 3.81 5.42 -13.45
C ALA A 132 3.95 6.21 -14.75
N PHE A 133 2.85 6.55 -15.39
CA PHE A 133 2.86 7.43 -16.55
C PHE A 133 2.90 8.88 -16.10
N HIS A 134 3.77 9.68 -16.72
CA HIS A 134 3.85 11.11 -16.43
C HIS A 134 2.49 11.79 -16.73
N PRO A 135 2.02 12.75 -15.92
CA PRO A 135 0.74 13.44 -16.16
C PRO A 135 0.61 14.07 -17.56
N GLU A 136 1.74 14.39 -18.20
CA GLU A 136 1.81 14.90 -19.56
C GLU A 136 2.30 13.88 -20.59
N PHE A 137 2.13 12.59 -20.33
CA PHE A 137 2.59 11.50 -21.21
C PHE A 137 2.20 11.73 -22.68
N ALA A 138 0.98 12.20 -22.95
CA ALA A 138 0.53 12.50 -24.30
C ALA A 138 1.41 13.50 -25.08
N LYS A 139 2.20 14.33 -24.36
CA LYS A 139 3.07 15.35 -24.93
C LYS A 139 4.54 14.96 -24.92
N ASN A 140 5.00 14.38 -23.78
CA ASN A 140 6.40 14.14 -23.54
C ASN A 140 6.82 12.68 -23.71
N GLY A 141 5.86 11.76 -23.85
CA GLY A 141 6.08 10.32 -24.01
C GLY A 141 6.69 9.64 -22.76
N LYS A 142 6.74 10.34 -21.62
CA LYS A 142 7.47 9.84 -20.44
C LYS A 142 6.62 8.95 -19.57
N PHE A 143 7.20 7.83 -19.15
CA PHE A 143 6.69 6.99 -18.09
C PHE A 143 7.86 6.38 -17.31
N TYR A 144 7.58 5.87 -16.13
CA TYR A 144 8.59 5.40 -15.19
C TYR A 144 8.26 3.98 -14.76
N THR A 145 9.28 3.16 -14.65
CA THR A 145 9.15 1.80 -14.14
C THR A 145 10.05 1.59 -12.94
N VAL A 146 9.65 0.71 -12.04
CA VAL A 146 10.53 0.17 -11.02
C VAL A 146 10.67 -1.33 -11.20
N HIS A 147 11.91 -1.81 -11.16
CA HIS A 147 12.21 -3.24 -11.26
C HIS A 147 13.33 -3.65 -10.30
N THR A 148 13.50 -4.95 -10.14
CA THR A 148 14.52 -5.54 -9.26
C THR A 148 15.63 -6.17 -10.08
N GLU A 149 16.88 -5.81 -9.75
CA GLU A 149 18.10 -6.40 -10.33
C GLU A 149 18.93 -7.12 -9.26
N ALA A 150 19.64 -8.16 -9.70
CA ALA A 150 20.64 -8.88 -8.92
C ALA A 150 21.81 -9.32 -9.85
N GLY A 151 22.52 -10.37 -9.52
CA GLY A 151 23.59 -10.90 -10.38
C GLY A 151 24.74 -9.93 -10.57
N ALA A 152 25.16 -9.70 -11.82
CA ALA A 152 26.29 -8.84 -12.14
C ALA A 152 26.03 -7.37 -11.77
N ALA A 153 24.77 -6.91 -11.77
CA ALA A 153 24.43 -5.56 -11.38
C ALA A 153 24.92 -5.19 -9.97
N LEU A 154 24.97 -6.14 -9.04
CA LEU A 154 25.42 -5.89 -7.66
C LEU A 154 26.89 -5.47 -7.56
N THR A 155 27.72 -5.85 -8.52
CA THR A 155 29.16 -5.55 -8.53
C THR A 155 29.58 -4.54 -9.60
N THR A 156 28.76 -4.37 -10.63
CA THR A 156 29.06 -3.48 -11.76
C THR A 156 28.34 -2.15 -11.69
N LYS A 157 27.29 -2.04 -10.85
CA LYS A 157 26.49 -0.81 -10.70
C LYS A 157 26.44 -0.41 -9.23
N THR A 158 26.54 0.88 -8.96
CA THR A 158 26.55 1.44 -7.60
C THR A 158 25.21 2.06 -7.29
N PRO A 159 24.59 1.77 -6.12
CA PRO A 159 23.44 2.50 -5.62
C PRO A 159 23.70 4.01 -5.50
N ASP A 160 22.72 4.82 -5.85
CA ASP A 160 22.82 6.28 -5.84
C ASP A 160 22.76 6.90 -4.44
N LEU A 161 22.07 6.24 -3.51
CA LEU A 161 21.97 6.61 -2.10
C LEU A 161 22.54 5.48 -1.24
N THR A 162 22.78 5.77 0.05
CA THR A 162 23.38 4.80 0.98
C THR A 162 22.66 3.45 0.94
N PRO A 163 23.32 2.38 0.46
CA PRO A 163 22.72 1.05 0.41
C PRO A 163 22.70 0.41 1.78
N GLN A 164 21.83 -0.57 1.96
CA GLN A 164 21.93 -1.44 3.12
C GLN A 164 23.21 -2.29 3.05
N PRO A 165 23.85 -2.56 4.20
CA PRO A 165 25.01 -3.45 4.23
C PRO A 165 24.70 -4.81 3.60
N ASN A 166 25.61 -5.35 2.81
CA ASN A 166 25.47 -6.62 2.11
C ASN A 166 24.20 -6.67 1.23
N SER A 167 23.97 -5.62 0.46
CA SER A 167 22.85 -5.58 -0.50
C SER A 167 22.91 -6.78 -1.44
N ILE A 168 21.78 -7.49 -1.56
CA ILE A 168 21.63 -8.67 -2.42
C ILE A 168 20.69 -8.43 -3.60
N VAL A 169 20.00 -7.30 -3.61
CA VAL A 169 19.19 -6.81 -4.73
C VAL A 169 19.27 -5.29 -4.83
N HIS A 170 19.08 -4.78 -6.04
CA HIS A 170 18.86 -3.37 -6.30
C HIS A 170 17.41 -3.15 -6.77
N GLY A 171 16.73 -2.17 -6.19
CA GLY A 171 15.52 -1.56 -6.76
C GLY A 171 15.92 -0.43 -7.67
N VAL A 172 15.48 -0.47 -8.92
CA VAL A 172 15.91 0.46 -9.96
C VAL A 172 14.72 1.16 -10.57
N ILE A 173 14.78 2.49 -10.66
CA ILE A 173 13.78 3.32 -11.32
C ILE A 173 14.35 3.85 -12.63
N ASP A 174 13.66 3.55 -13.74
CA ASP A 174 13.99 4.04 -15.07
C ASP A 174 12.91 4.98 -15.59
N GLU A 175 13.37 6.04 -16.27
CA GLU A 175 12.54 6.89 -17.11
C GLU A 175 12.59 6.37 -18.55
N TRP A 176 11.44 6.17 -19.15
CA TRP A 176 11.27 5.82 -20.54
C TRP A 176 10.67 7.01 -21.30
N THR A 177 11.10 7.22 -22.53
CA THR A 177 10.53 8.25 -23.40
C THR A 177 10.10 7.60 -24.70
N ALA A 178 8.79 7.42 -24.87
CA ALA A 178 8.21 6.87 -26.10
C ALA A 178 8.36 7.87 -27.24
N THR A 179 8.84 7.38 -28.40
CA THR A 179 8.94 8.17 -29.63
C THR A 179 7.55 8.59 -30.14
N ASP A 180 6.58 7.69 -30.03
CA ASP A 180 5.15 7.96 -30.28
C ASP A 180 4.32 7.54 -29.06
N PRO A 181 3.81 8.49 -28.28
CA PRO A 181 2.95 8.19 -27.14
C PRO A 181 1.65 7.46 -27.48
N LYS A 182 1.24 7.46 -28.75
CA LYS A 182 0.01 6.80 -29.21
C LYS A 182 0.25 5.36 -29.68
N ALA A 183 1.52 4.98 -29.86
CA ALA A 183 1.85 3.64 -30.32
C ALA A 183 1.33 2.56 -29.35
N SER A 184 1.03 1.41 -29.90
CA SER A 184 0.55 0.25 -29.17
C SER A 184 1.67 -0.67 -28.66
N THR A 185 2.90 -0.45 -29.14
CA THR A 185 4.15 -1.07 -28.69
C THR A 185 5.20 0.01 -28.43
N PHE A 186 6.04 -0.20 -27.44
CA PHE A 186 7.05 0.78 -27.06
C PHE A 186 8.19 0.82 -28.08
N GLN A 187 8.51 2.02 -28.52
CA GLN A 187 9.77 2.38 -29.16
C GLN A 187 10.23 3.70 -28.55
N GLY A 188 11.48 3.81 -28.20
CA GLY A 188 11.96 5.03 -27.58
C GLY A 188 13.32 4.87 -26.89
N THR A 189 13.59 5.76 -25.97
CA THR A 189 14.81 5.81 -25.19
C THR A 189 14.53 5.56 -23.69
N ARG A 190 15.59 5.24 -22.95
CA ARG A 190 15.55 4.96 -21.52
C ARG A 190 16.75 5.57 -20.82
N ARG A 191 16.56 6.01 -19.59
CA ARG A 191 17.64 6.36 -18.66
C ARG A 191 17.30 5.90 -17.24
N GLU A 192 18.27 5.37 -16.53
CA GLU A 192 18.18 5.10 -15.11
C GLU A 192 18.20 6.42 -14.33
N ILE A 193 17.27 6.60 -13.37
CA ILE A 193 17.22 7.80 -12.55
C ILE A 193 17.59 7.56 -11.08
N LEU A 194 17.23 6.40 -10.53
CA LEU A 194 17.50 6.10 -9.12
C LEU A 194 17.71 4.60 -8.92
N ARG A 195 18.79 4.25 -8.20
CA ARG A 195 19.13 2.88 -7.81
C ARG A 195 19.32 2.81 -6.31
N LEU A 196 18.57 1.93 -5.64
CA LEU A 196 18.65 1.69 -4.21
C LEU A 196 19.10 0.26 -3.93
N GLY A 197 19.97 0.06 -2.92
CA GLY A 197 20.44 -1.25 -2.51
C GLY A 197 19.68 -1.79 -1.28
N PHE A 198 19.23 -3.05 -1.34
CA PHE A 198 18.48 -3.72 -0.27
C PHE A 198 19.17 -5.00 0.17
N GLY A 199 19.16 -5.25 1.48
CA GLY A 199 19.80 -6.40 2.12
C GLY A 199 18.96 -7.68 2.11
N SER A 200 17.76 -7.68 1.52
CA SER A 200 16.94 -8.88 1.33
C SER A 200 16.09 -8.79 0.07
N ASN A 201 15.43 -9.89 -0.30
CA ASN A 201 14.54 -9.97 -1.46
C ASN A 201 13.12 -9.45 -1.18
N ILE A 202 12.86 -8.91 0.01
CA ILE A 202 11.54 -8.39 0.41
C ILE A 202 11.64 -6.91 0.78
N HIS A 203 10.51 -6.22 0.79
CA HIS A 203 10.38 -4.82 1.17
C HIS A 203 11.33 -3.88 0.40
N GLY A 204 11.44 -4.08 -0.90
CA GLY A 204 12.14 -3.18 -1.81
C GLY A 204 11.29 -1.94 -2.15
N ILE A 205 11.45 -1.42 -3.37
CA ILE A 205 10.56 -0.36 -3.86
C ILE A 205 9.24 -0.99 -4.30
N GLN A 206 8.14 -0.64 -3.62
CA GLN A 206 6.83 -1.25 -3.81
C GLN A 206 5.95 -0.52 -4.82
N GLN A 207 6.05 0.80 -4.86
CA GLN A 207 5.27 1.65 -5.75
C GLN A 207 6.00 2.94 -6.07
N ILE A 208 5.79 3.41 -7.28
CA ILE A 208 6.11 4.76 -7.73
C ILE A 208 4.85 5.37 -8.33
N ASP A 209 4.56 6.64 -8.08
CA ASP A 209 3.40 7.29 -8.70
C ASP A 209 3.49 8.82 -8.63
N PHE A 210 2.73 9.48 -9.50
CA PHE A 210 2.50 10.91 -9.47
C PHE A 210 1.20 11.23 -8.74
N ASN A 211 1.12 12.39 -8.10
CA ASN A 211 -0.12 12.85 -7.50
C ASN A 211 -1.13 13.19 -8.62
N PRO A 212 -2.19 12.39 -8.83
CA PRO A 212 -3.15 12.63 -9.91
C PRO A 212 -4.09 13.81 -9.62
N THR A 213 -4.07 14.34 -8.39
CA THR A 213 -4.90 15.47 -7.97
C THR A 213 -4.18 16.81 -8.13
N ALA A 214 -2.87 16.78 -8.34
CA ALA A 214 -2.08 17.99 -8.56
C ALA A 214 -2.35 18.60 -9.95
N HIS A 215 -2.53 19.90 -9.97
CA HIS A 215 -2.66 20.68 -11.20
C HIS A 215 -1.31 21.31 -11.59
N ARG A 216 -1.13 21.71 -12.83
CA ARG A 216 0.14 22.25 -13.36
C ARG A 216 0.75 23.41 -12.57
N ARG A 217 -0.04 24.13 -11.79
CA ARG A 217 0.43 25.26 -10.96
C ARG A 217 0.78 24.85 -9.55
N ASP A 218 0.47 23.63 -9.18
CA ASP A 218 0.75 23.11 -7.83
C ASP A 218 2.21 22.70 -7.74
N ALA A 219 2.83 22.97 -6.61
CA ALA A 219 4.23 22.60 -6.36
C ALA A 219 4.49 21.08 -6.40
N ASP A 220 3.42 20.29 -6.31
CA ASP A 220 3.47 18.81 -6.33
C ASP A 220 3.31 18.21 -7.73
N TYR A 221 2.98 19.03 -8.74
CA TYR A 221 2.74 18.56 -10.08
C TYR A 221 4.01 18.01 -10.74
N GLY A 222 3.93 16.77 -11.24
CA GLY A 222 5.05 16.12 -11.91
C GLY A 222 6.15 15.59 -10.97
N LEU A 223 5.93 15.64 -9.64
CA LEU A 223 6.82 15.03 -8.68
C LEU A 223 6.50 13.53 -8.52
N LEU A 224 7.52 12.70 -8.53
CA LEU A 224 7.41 11.26 -8.40
C LEU A 224 7.59 10.86 -6.94
N TYR A 225 6.60 10.16 -6.40
CA TYR A 225 6.64 9.55 -5.09
C TYR A 225 7.13 8.11 -5.21
N VAL A 226 7.97 7.69 -4.26
CA VAL A 226 8.62 6.37 -4.26
C VAL A 226 8.43 5.72 -2.89
N ALA A 227 7.70 4.63 -2.81
CA ALA A 227 7.54 3.85 -1.58
C ALA A 227 8.65 2.80 -1.49
N ALA A 228 9.64 3.03 -0.63
CA ALA A 228 10.76 2.14 -0.37
C ALA A 228 10.59 1.47 1.00
N GLY A 229 10.49 0.16 1.04
CA GLY A 229 10.43 -0.62 2.27
C GLY A 229 11.77 -0.69 3.01
N ASP A 230 11.76 -1.33 4.17
CA ASP A 230 12.93 -1.44 5.05
C ASP A 230 13.95 -2.51 4.62
N GLY A 231 13.72 -3.18 3.48
CA GLY A 231 14.56 -4.28 2.99
C GLY A 231 14.61 -5.47 3.95
N GLY A 232 13.57 -5.67 4.77
CA GLY A 232 13.51 -6.73 5.78
C GLY A 232 14.47 -6.55 6.97
N ARG A 233 15.03 -5.36 7.14
CA ARG A 233 16.06 -5.08 8.16
C ARG A 233 15.53 -4.38 9.41
N GLY A 234 14.31 -3.83 9.38
CA GLY A 234 13.74 -3.10 10.52
C GLY A 234 13.62 -3.93 11.80
N VAL A 235 13.46 -5.24 11.67
CA VAL A 235 13.44 -6.16 12.84
C VAL A 235 14.80 -6.30 13.55
N ALA A 236 15.88 -5.97 12.88
CA ALA A 236 17.23 -6.06 13.42
C ALA A 236 17.86 -4.68 13.71
N THR A 237 17.30 -3.62 13.17
CA THR A 237 17.88 -2.27 13.23
C THR A 237 16.81 -1.20 13.42
N THR A 238 17.22 0.03 13.74
CA THR A 238 16.35 1.21 13.72
C THR A 238 16.49 2.03 12.43
N ASN A 239 17.03 1.43 11.36
CA ASN A 239 17.30 2.12 10.09
C ASN A 239 16.08 2.85 9.49
N PRO A 240 14.82 2.39 9.61
CA PRO A 240 13.67 3.16 9.18
C PRO A 240 13.53 4.53 9.86
N GLN A 241 14.12 4.72 11.04
CA GLN A 241 14.17 6.00 11.76
C GLN A 241 15.36 6.88 11.36
N ASP A 242 16.36 6.32 10.67
CA ASP A 242 17.53 7.06 10.22
C ASP A 242 17.21 7.85 8.94
N LEU A 243 17.35 9.17 9.00
CA LEU A 243 17.07 10.06 7.87
C LEU A 243 18.25 10.14 6.87
N ALA A 244 19.39 9.51 7.16
CA ALA A 244 20.53 9.46 6.24
C ALA A 244 20.44 8.33 5.20
N ILE A 245 19.40 7.48 5.27
CA ILE A 245 19.21 6.34 4.37
C ILE A 245 17.82 6.32 3.72
N PRO A 246 17.67 5.77 2.51
CA PRO A 246 16.39 5.80 1.78
C PRO A 246 15.41 4.68 2.15
N GLN A 247 15.86 3.62 2.86
CA GLN A 247 15.01 2.48 3.17
C GLN A 247 14.02 2.80 4.31
N GLY A 248 12.81 2.26 4.23
CA GLY A 248 11.72 2.52 5.17
C GLY A 248 11.13 3.93 5.04
N LYS A 249 11.00 4.43 3.82
CA LYS A 249 10.63 5.82 3.50
C LYS A 249 9.62 5.89 2.35
N ILE A 250 8.86 6.98 2.32
CA ILE A 250 8.37 7.54 1.06
C ILE A 250 9.34 8.65 0.66
N LEU A 251 9.94 8.53 -0.51
CA LEU A 251 10.74 9.57 -1.14
C LEU A 251 9.86 10.37 -2.10
N ARG A 252 10.22 11.65 -2.33
CA ARG A 252 9.61 12.48 -3.37
C ARG A 252 10.70 13.20 -4.15
N ILE A 253 10.76 12.96 -5.45
CA ILE A 253 11.78 13.47 -6.36
C ILE A 253 11.15 14.18 -7.54
N ASP A 254 11.91 15.07 -8.18
CA ASP A 254 11.56 15.70 -9.45
C ASP A 254 12.32 14.99 -10.59
N PRO A 255 11.67 14.15 -11.40
CA PRO A 255 12.37 13.45 -12.49
C PRO A 255 12.96 14.38 -13.55
N ALA A 256 12.49 15.62 -13.65
CA ALA A 256 13.00 16.62 -14.60
C ALA A 256 14.14 17.47 -14.05
N GLY A 257 14.38 17.42 -12.72
CA GLY A 257 15.45 18.16 -12.07
C GLY A 257 16.82 17.49 -12.19
N THR A 258 17.85 18.18 -11.69
CA THR A 258 19.25 17.70 -11.78
C THR A 258 20.10 18.02 -10.54
N ASN A 259 19.47 18.51 -9.47
CA ASN A 259 20.19 18.95 -8.26
C ASN A 259 20.41 17.83 -7.22
N SER A 260 20.08 16.58 -7.54
CA SER A 260 20.43 15.41 -6.72
C SER A 260 21.93 15.09 -6.77
N ALA A 261 22.42 14.28 -5.84
CA ALA A 261 23.82 13.90 -5.79
C ALA A 261 24.31 13.18 -7.07
N ASN A 262 23.44 12.38 -7.70
CA ASN A 262 23.76 11.69 -8.96
C ASN A 262 23.50 12.55 -10.22
N GLY A 263 22.88 13.73 -10.08
CA GLY A 263 22.53 14.64 -11.18
C GLY A 263 21.44 14.14 -12.13
N LYS A 264 20.76 13.03 -11.79
CA LYS A 264 19.78 12.38 -12.68
C LYS A 264 18.32 12.76 -12.37
N TYR A 265 18.08 13.37 -11.22
CA TYR A 265 16.77 13.89 -10.79
C TYR A 265 16.96 15.13 -9.91
N GLY A 266 15.90 15.79 -9.55
CA GLY A 266 15.92 16.91 -8.63
C GLY A 266 15.33 16.56 -7.25
N ILE A 267 15.80 17.28 -6.23
CA ILE A 267 15.23 17.28 -4.90
C ILE A 267 14.28 18.46 -4.78
N PRO A 268 12.95 18.23 -4.63
CA PRO A 268 11.98 19.31 -4.52
C PRO A 268 12.26 20.20 -3.29
N PRO A 269 12.28 21.53 -3.43
CA PRO A 269 12.55 22.43 -2.31
C PRO A 269 11.48 22.37 -1.22
N GLY A 270 10.29 21.89 -1.54
CA GLY A 270 9.19 21.68 -0.58
C GLY A 270 9.24 20.34 0.18
N ASN A 271 10.32 19.56 0.05
CA ASN A 271 10.49 18.36 0.85
C ASN A 271 10.82 18.72 2.31
N PRO A 272 10.28 17.98 3.28
CA PRO A 272 10.32 18.37 4.69
C PRO A 272 11.72 18.35 5.31
N PHE A 273 12.66 17.59 4.75
CA PHE A 273 14.00 17.42 5.32
C PHE A 273 15.13 18.04 4.49
N VAL A 274 14.81 18.78 3.42
CA VAL A 274 15.79 19.36 2.49
C VAL A 274 16.82 20.28 3.17
N SER A 275 16.43 20.94 4.26
CA SER A 275 17.31 21.82 5.02
C SER A 275 17.86 21.20 6.30
N ARG A 276 17.59 19.91 6.55
CA ARG A 276 18.03 19.22 7.77
C ARG A 276 19.41 18.61 7.56
N PRO A 277 20.45 19.05 8.31
CA PRO A 277 21.79 18.48 8.20
C PRO A 277 21.81 16.98 8.44
N GLY A 278 22.47 16.21 7.57
CA GLY A 278 22.59 14.76 7.67
C GLY A 278 21.38 13.97 7.20
N ALA A 279 20.28 14.62 6.81
CA ALA A 279 19.11 13.95 6.25
C ALA A 279 19.14 13.97 4.71
N LEU A 280 18.59 12.93 4.09
CA LEU A 280 18.31 12.90 2.66
C LEU A 280 17.18 13.88 2.33
N GLY A 281 17.44 14.79 1.40
CA GLY A 281 16.46 15.77 0.95
C GLY A 281 15.28 15.15 0.18
N GLU A 282 15.44 13.92 -0.30
CA GLU A 282 14.43 13.13 -1.00
C GLU A 282 13.29 12.67 -0.10
N ILE A 283 13.49 12.60 1.21
CA ILE A 283 12.51 12.02 2.15
C ILE A 283 11.27 12.89 2.25
N TYR A 284 10.11 12.28 1.99
CA TYR A 284 8.79 12.86 2.21
C TYR A 284 8.17 12.44 3.56
N ALA A 285 8.29 11.15 3.90
CA ALA A 285 7.87 10.57 5.18
C ALA A 285 8.72 9.33 5.51
N TYR A 286 8.76 8.90 6.78
CA TYR A 286 9.69 7.88 7.22
C TYR A 286 9.14 6.97 8.33
N GLY A 287 9.95 6.00 8.77
CA GLY A 287 9.58 5.07 9.83
C GLY A 287 8.62 3.99 9.36
N MET A 288 8.89 3.39 8.20
CA MET A 288 8.05 2.38 7.56
C MET A 288 8.76 1.04 7.45
N ARG A 289 7.97 -0.05 7.51
CA ARG A 289 8.44 -1.40 7.20
C ARG A 289 8.26 -1.71 5.71
N ASP A 290 7.03 -1.86 5.29
CA ASP A 290 6.67 -2.15 3.90
C ASP A 290 5.48 -1.30 3.45
N PRO A 291 5.71 -0.07 2.98
CA PRO A 291 4.68 0.81 2.42
C PRO A 291 4.21 0.25 1.08
N HIS A 292 3.27 -0.71 1.12
CA HIS A 292 2.97 -1.58 -0.01
C HIS A 292 2.25 -0.86 -1.16
N ARG A 293 1.20 -0.09 -0.85
CA ARG A 293 0.46 0.72 -1.85
C ARG A 293 -0.02 2.01 -1.24
N PHE A 294 0.09 3.07 -2.02
CA PHE A 294 -0.48 4.36 -1.67
C PHE A 294 -1.39 4.89 -2.77
N SER A 295 -2.35 5.72 -2.40
CA SER A 295 -3.27 6.35 -3.35
C SER A 295 -3.79 7.68 -2.80
N TRP A 296 -4.03 8.64 -3.71
CA TRP A 296 -4.71 9.88 -3.36
C TRP A 296 -6.21 9.72 -3.50
N ASP A 297 -6.95 10.36 -2.59
CA ASP A 297 -8.37 10.59 -2.78
C ASP A 297 -8.56 11.61 -3.91
N PRO A 298 -9.08 11.22 -5.09
CA PRO A 298 -9.08 12.05 -6.28
C PRO A 298 -10.05 13.23 -6.23
N SER A 299 -10.83 13.34 -5.17
CA SER A 299 -11.73 14.47 -4.98
C SER A 299 -11.85 14.86 -3.50
N GLY A 300 -12.21 16.10 -3.24
CA GLY A 300 -12.43 16.61 -1.90
C GLY A 300 -11.15 16.92 -1.14
N SER A 301 -10.62 15.96 -0.39
CA SER A 301 -9.55 16.21 0.57
C SER A 301 -8.14 16.16 0.00
N ASN A 302 -7.92 15.59 -1.19
CA ASN A 302 -6.60 15.30 -1.79
C ASN A 302 -5.65 14.54 -0.83
N ARG A 303 -6.22 13.71 0.06
CA ARG A 303 -5.47 12.98 1.07
C ARG A 303 -4.74 11.80 0.45
N LEU A 304 -3.53 11.56 0.93
CA LEU A 304 -2.71 10.40 0.56
C LEU A 304 -2.92 9.29 1.59
N PHE A 305 -3.48 8.17 1.15
CA PHE A 305 -3.62 6.98 1.97
C PHE A 305 -2.58 5.93 1.59
N MET A 306 -2.01 5.27 2.59
CA MET A 306 -0.99 4.23 2.40
C MET A 306 -1.36 2.98 3.18
N GLY A 307 -1.38 1.83 2.50
CA GLY A 307 -1.40 0.51 3.11
C GLY A 307 0.02 0.10 3.52
N HIS A 308 0.20 -0.27 4.77
CA HIS A 308 1.48 -0.59 5.38
C HIS A 308 1.41 -1.97 6.03
N ILE A 309 2.25 -2.88 5.53
CA ILE A 309 2.32 -4.27 6.01
C ILE A 309 3.21 -4.31 7.26
N GLY A 310 2.65 -4.79 8.36
CA GLY A 310 3.33 -4.93 9.65
C GLY A 310 4.24 -6.14 9.73
N GLU A 311 4.92 -6.28 10.86
CA GLU A 311 5.87 -7.38 11.10
C GLU A 311 5.22 -8.53 11.84
N HIS A 312 4.64 -8.22 13.00
CA HIS A 312 4.10 -9.24 13.86
C HIS A 312 2.66 -9.54 13.49
N GLU A 313 1.80 -8.51 13.45
CA GLU A 313 0.38 -8.76 13.44
C GLU A 313 -0.48 -7.61 12.89
N ILE A 314 0.06 -6.38 12.76
CA ILE A 314 -0.78 -5.21 12.46
C ILE A 314 -0.67 -4.79 11.00
N GLU A 315 -1.80 -4.88 10.32
CA GLU A 315 -2.00 -4.37 8.97
C GLU A 315 -2.70 -3.01 9.01
N ALA A 316 -2.09 -1.98 8.46
CA ALA A 316 -2.50 -0.61 8.74
C ALA A 316 -2.73 0.23 7.48
N ILE A 317 -3.69 1.16 7.57
CA ILE A 317 -3.87 2.25 6.61
C ILE A 317 -3.55 3.57 7.31
N TYR A 318 -2.68 4.35 6.70
CA TYR A 318 -2.28 5.67 7.20
C TYR A 318 -2.76 6.79 6.27
N ASP A 319 -3.02 7.95 6.85
CA ASP A 319 -3.16 9.24 6.16
C ASP A 319 -1.79 9.93 6.20
N VAL A 320 -1.11 9.98 5.07
CA VAL A 320 0.29 10.38 4.96
C VAL A 320 0.42 11.87 4.65
N ARG A 321 1.30 12.55 5.40
CA ARG A 321 1.68 13.94 5.13
C ARG A 321 3.20 14.10 5.13
N ALA A 322 3.65 15.20 4.58
CA ALA A 322 5.06 15.56 4.58
C ALA A 322 5.63 15.61 6.02
N GLY A 323 6.74 14.94 6.25
CA GLY A 323 7.43 14.92 7.53
C GLY A 323 6.94 13.88 8.52
N ASP A 324 5.90 13.10 8.21
CA ASP A 324 5.37 12.08 9.10
C ASP A 324 6.39 10.99 9.44
N ASN A 325 6.33 10.55 10.70
CA ASN A 325 7.06 9.39 11.21
C ASN A 325 6.05 8.33 11.68
N PHE A 326 6.07 7.15 11.04
CA PHE A 326 5.15 6.05 11.36
C PHE A 326 5.67 5.10 12.44
N GLY A 327 6.84 5.38 13.01
CA GLY A 327 7.36 4.76 14.21
C GLY A 327 8.06 3.41 14.02
N TRP A 328 8.03 2.78 12.86
CA TRP A 328 8.78 1.54 12.63
C TRP A 328 10.30 1.80 12.73
N SER A 329 11.11 1.06 13.48
CA SER A 329 10.80 -0.24 14.12
C SER A 329 10.68 -0.18 15.66
N VAL A 330 10.08 0.88 16.18
CA VAL A 330 9.75 0.97 17.63
C VAL A 330 8.24 1.00 17.86
N ARG A 331 7.47 1.14 16.77
CA ARG A 331 6.01 1.02 16.74
C ARG A 331 5.60 0.09 15.61
N GLU A 332 4.57 -0.70 15.85
CA GLU A 332 3.83 -1.42 14.82
C GLU A 332 2.35 -1.06 14.97
N GLY A 333 1.77 -0.38 13.97
CA GLY A 333 0.47 0.25 14.15
C GLY A 333 0.46 1.22 15.32
N SER A 334 -0.52 1.08 16.20
CA SER A 334 -0.67 1.88 17.44
C SER A 334 -0.15 1.13 18.67
N PHE A 335 0.95 0.37 18.53
CA PHE A 335 1.49 -0.47 19.58
C PHE A 335 3.01 -0.34 19.63
N VAL A 336 3.60 -0.63 20.80
CA VAL A 336 5.05 -0.72 20.94
C VAL A 336 5.53 -2.07 20.40
N PHE A 337 6.52 -2.03 19.51
CA PHE A 337 7.24 -3.19 19.02
C PHE A 337 8.61 -3.25 19.70
N LYS A 338 8.95 -4.41 20.31
CA LYS A 338 10.25 -4.66 20.94
C LYS A 338 11.01 -5.68 20.09
N ARG A 339 12.17 -5.30 19.55
CA ARG A 339 12.97 -6.18 18.68
C ARG A 339 13.50 -7.42 19.40
N GLU A 340 13.74 -7.32 20.71
CA GLU A 340 14.12 -8.42 21.58
C GLU A 340 12.96 -9.36 21.90
N ASP A 341 11.73 -8.95 21.67
CA ASP A 341 10.52 -9.76 21.85
C ASP A 341 9.56 -9.56 20.68
N ARG A 342 9.92 -10.11 19.52
CA ARG A 342 9.20 -9.97 18.26
C ARG A 342 7.84 -10.67 18.21
N CYS A 343 7.56 -11.49 19.22
CA CYS A 343 6.33 -12.26 19.30
C CYS A 343 5.20 -11.54 20.03
N ASN A 344 5.45 -10.34 20.52
CA ASN A 344 4.50 -9.61 21.33
C ASN A 344 4.43 -8.13 20.93
N LEU A 345 3.25 -7.54 21.11
CA LEU A 345 3.04 -6.10 21.06
C LEU A 345 2.66 -5.59 22.45
N TYR A 346 3.01 -4.34 22.72
CA TYR A 346 2.85 -3.74 24.03
C TYR A 346 2.03 -2.44 23.94
N PRO A 347 1.37 -2.03 25.04
CA PRO A 347 0.66 -0.76 25.08
C PRO A 347 1.58 0.43 24.81
N LEU A 348 1.01 1.50 24.26
CA LEU A 348 1.74 2.77 24.16
C LEU A 348 2.05 3.33 25.54
N PRO A 349 3.25 3.90 25.78
CA PRO A 349 3.56 4.55 27.04
C PRO A 349 2.70 5.80 27.26
N ALA A 350 2.51 6.18 28.52
CA ALA A 350 1.65 7.33 28.87
C ALA A 350 2.12 8.66 28.23
N ASP A 351 3.41 8.77 27.96
CA ASP A 351 4.05 9.95 27.35
C ASP A 351 4.27 9.82 25.84
N ASP A 352 3.60 8.85 25.18
CA ASP A 352 3.79 8.53 23.76
C ASP A 352 3.66 9.74 22.83
N ALA A 353 2.77 10.68 23.14
CA ALA A 353 2.53 11.88 22.33
C ALA A 353 3.79 12.74 22.11
N GLN A 354 4.78 12.68 23.02
CA GLN A 354 6.04 13.44 22.89
C GLN A 354 6.90 12.98 21.71
N TYR A 355 6.74 11.73 21.24
CA TYR A 355 7.53 11.18 20.14
C TYR A 355 7.03 11.61 18.76
N GLY A 356 5.81 12.14 18.68
CA GLY A 356 5.24 12.69 17.44
C GLY A 356 4.99 11.65 16.35
N TYR A 357 4.76 10.38 16.69
CA TYR A 357 4.43 9.34 15.72
C TYR A 357 3.04 9.54 15.12
N THR A 358 2.91 9.13 13.87
CA THR A 358 1.64 9.11 13.15
C THR A 358 1.04 7.71 13.21
N TYR A 359 -0.20 7.60 13.68
CA TYR A 359 -0.90 6.33 13.88
C TYR A 359 -1.92 6.03 12.79
N PRO A 360 -2.30 4.74 12.62
CA PRO A 360 -3.24 4.31 11.59
C PRO A 360 -4.61 4.98 11.71
N VAL A 361 -5.22 5.25 10.56
CA VAL A 361 -6.62 5.70 10.46
C VAL A 361 -7.60 4.54 10.26
N ALA A 362 -7.10 3.36 9.88
CA ALA A 362 -7.79 2.07 9.90
C ALA A 362 -6.73 0.97 10.05
N ALA A 363 -7.05 -0.15 10.69
CA ALA A 363 -6.13 -1.26 10.87
C ALA A 363 -6.89 -2.53 11.25
N TYR A 364 -6.28 -3.69 11.00
CA TYR A 364 -6.69 -5.01 11.48
C TYR A 364 -5.48 -5.81 11.92
N ASP A 365 -5.69 -6.85 12.70
CA ASP A 365 -4.64 -7.80 13.09
C ASP A 365 -4.83 -9.17 12.43
N HIS A 366 -3.86 -10.05 12.62
CA HIS A 366 -3.85 -11.34 11.93
C HIS A 366 -4.69 -12.43 12.58
N ASP A 367 -5.00 -12.34 13.88
CA ASP A 367 -5.71 -13.36 14.64
C ASP A 367 -5.16 -14.78 14.43
N PRO A 368 -3.88 -15.05 14.69
CA PRO A 368 -3.32 -16.36 14.43
C PRO A 368 -4.01 -17.43 15.27
N PRO A 369 -4.22 -18.66 14.73
CA PRO A 369 -4.84 -19.73 15.50
C PRO A 369 -3.97 -20.13 16.69
N PRO A 370 -4.57 -20.68 17.76
CA PRO A 370 -3.82 -21.13 18.92
C PRO A 370 -2.66 -22.06 18.55
N GLY A 371 -1.47 -21.81 19.11
CA GLY A 371 -0.27 -22.60 18.82
C GLY A 371 0.46 -22.21 17.53
N HIS A 372 0.03 -21.19 16.83
CA HIS A 372 0.77 -20.64 15.69
C HIS A 372 2.12 -20.06 16.14
N SER A 373 3.19 -20.40 15.42
CA SER A 373 4.49 -19.82 15.68
C SER A 373 4.52 -18.36 15.24
N CYS A 374 4.90 -17.45 16.12
CA CYS A 374 5.00 -16.01 15.81
C CYS A 374 6.03 -15.69 14.71
N THR A 375 6.93 -16.63 14.41
CA THR A 375 7.92 -16.47 13.32
C THR A 375 7.44 -17.07 12.00
N ALA A 376 6.28 -17.75 12.00
CA ALA A 376 5.68 -18.27 10.79
C ALA A 376 4.85 -17.19 10.10
N ASP A 377 4.74 -17.29 8.76
CA ASP A 377 3.83 -16.46 7.97
C ASP A 377 2.38 -16.71 8.42
N SER A 378 1.75 -15.71 8.99
CA SER A 378 0.34 -15.77 9.44
C SER A 378 -0.65 -15.78 8.26
N GLY A 379 -0.17 -15.53 7.05
CA GLY A 379 -1.00 -15.53 5.85
C GLY A 379 -1.87 -14.29 5.70
N HIS A 380 -1.46 -13.15 6.26
CA HIS A 380 -2.14 -11.85 6.10
C HIS A 380 -1.16 -10.77 5.69
N ALA A 381 -1.64 -9.84 4.84
CA ALA A 381 -0.91 -8.65 4.43
C ALA A 381 -1.86 -7.67 3.73
N VAL A 382 -1.89 -6.41 4.16
CA VAL A 382 -2.75 -5.40 3.54
C VAL A 382 -2.29 -5.06 2.12
N VAL A 383 -3.23 -5.06 1.17
CA VAL A 383 -2.96 -4.57 -0.20
C VAL A 383 -2.71 -3.06 -0.19
N GLY A 384 -3.46 -2.32 0.63
CA GLY A 384 -3.81 -0.94 0.43
C GLY A 384 -5.12 -0.83 -0.34
N GLY A 385 -5.51 0.35 -0.75
CA GLY A 385 -6.83 0.55 -1.37
C GLY A 385 -6.98 1.86 -2.10
N LEU A 386 -8.21 2.13 -2.50
CA LEU A 386 -8.60 3.27 -3.32
C LEU A 386 -9.91 3.87 -2.81
N VAL A 387 -9.99 5.21 -2.72
CA VAL A 387 -11.27 5.87 -2.47
C VAL A 387 -12.08 5.85 -3.76
N TYR A 388 -13.27 5.26 -3.72
CA TYR A 388 -14.15 5.28 -4.88
C TYR A 388 -14.78 6.67 -5.05
N ARG A 389 -14.54 7.25 -6.22
CA ARG A 389 -15.09 8.54 -6.65
C ARG A 389 -15.73 8.49 -8.03
N GLY A 390 -15.93 7.27 -8.55
CA GLY A 390 -16.69 7.06 -9.77
C GLY A 390 -18.17 7.42 -9.58
N TRP A 391 -18.87 7.53 -10.67
CA TRP A 391 -20.30 7.94 -10.68
C TRP A 391 -21.27 6.76 -10.88
N ARG A 392 -20.76 5.60 -11.29
CA ARG A 392 -21.61 4.44 -11.64
C ARG A 392 -22.13 3.69 -10.40
N LEU A 393 -21.40 3.74 -9.30
CA LEU A 393 -21.71 2.98 -8.08
C LEU A 393 -21.95 3.92 -6.89
N PRO A 394 -23.14 4.59 -6.83
CA PRO A 394 -23.39 5.63 -5.83
C PRO A 394 -23.29 5.12 -4.39
N PHE A 395 -23.63 3.85 -4.12
CA PHE A 395 -23.49 3.26 -2.80
C PHE A 395 -22.05 2.98 -2.38
N LEU A 396 -21.10 3.04 -3.31
CA LEU A 396 -19.66 2.92 -3.03
C LEU A 396 -18.99 4.29 -2.89
N TYR A 397 -19.62 5.36 -3.34
CA TYR A 397 -19.05 6.70 -3.33
C TYR A 397 -18.57 7.14 -1.95
N GLY A 398 -17.33 7.64 -1.86
CA GLY A 398 -16.71 8.10 -0.63
C GLY A 398 -16.19 6.99 0.28
N LYS A 399 -16.26 5.73 -0.15
CA LYS A 399 -15.68 4.61 0.58
C LYS A 399 -14.27 4.32 0.09
N TYR A 400 -13.36 4.11 1.03
CA TYR A 400 -12.05 3.55 0.78
C TYR A 400 -12.19 2.03 0.73
N VAL A 401 -11.97 1.46 -0.44
CA VAL A 401 -12.04 0.01 -0.70
C VAL A 401 -10.64 -0.55 -0.67
N PHE A 402 -10.39 -1.54 0.17
CA PHE A 402 -9.08 -2.15 0.38
C PHE A 402 -9.24 -3.64 0.71
N GLY A 403 -8.16 -4.35 0.96
CA GLY A 403 -8.28 -5.78 1.23
C GLY A 403 -6.99 -6.44 1.68
N ASP A 404 -7.07 -7.76 1.91
CA ASP A 404 -5.94 -8.61 2.24
C ASP A 404 -5.38 -9.32 1.00
N ILE A 405 -4.06 -9.30 0.86
CA ILE A 405 -3.34 -9.91 -0.27
C ILE A 405 -3.60 -11.40 -0.34
N VAL A 406 -3.52 -12.07 0.82
CA VAL A 406 -3.37 -13.53 0.88
C VAL A 406 -4.70 -14.22 0.69
N ASP A 407 -5.67 -13.92 1.52
CA ASP A 407 -6.97 -14.60 1.49
C ASP A 407 -7.98 -13.95 0.53
N GLY A 408 -7.66 -12.73 0.06
CA GLY A 408 -8.49 -12.01 -0.89
C GLY A 408 -9.72 -11.36 -0.26
N LYS A 409 -9.79 -11.21 1.05
CA LYS A 409 -10.84 -10.45 1.69
C LYS A 409 -10.84 -9.02 1.20
N ILE A 410 -12.03 -8.49 0.94
CA ILE A 410 -12.25 -7.11 0.53
C ILE A 410 -13.07 -6.42 1.61
N TRP A 411 -12.63 -5.25 2.00
CA TRP A 411 -13.30 -4.40 2.97
C TRP A 411 -13.51 -2.99 2.43
N PHE A 412 -14.36 -2.26 3.09
CA PHE A 412 -14.45 -0.82 2.91
C PHE A 412 -14.57 -0.10 4.25
N THR A 413 -14.17 1.15 4.25
CA THR A 413 -14.48 2.11 5.31
C THR A 413 -14.85 3.46 4.68
N TYR A 414 -15.47 4.35 5.45
CA TYR A 414 -15.78 5.68 4.94
C TYR A 414 -14.55 6.58 5.03
N ALA A 415 -14.06 7.10 3.89
CA ALA A 415 -12.90 7.98 3.85
C ALA A 415 -13.05 9.21 4.79
N SER A 416 -14.29 9.70 4.98
CA SER A 416 -14.60 10.78 5.92
C SER A 416 -14.42 10.42 7.40
N LYS A 417 -14.40 9.12 7.73
CA LYS A 417 -14.17 8.61 9.09
C LYS A 417 -12.71 8.28 9.37
N MET A 418 -11.90 8.12 8.35
CA MET A 418 -10.47 7.86 8.44
C MET A 418 -9.74 9.16 8.86
N ARG A 419 -9.73 9.48 10.15
CA ARG A 419 -9.23 10.77 10.67
C ARG A 419 -8.02 10.54 11.58
N ARG A 420 -6.96 11.31 11.33
CA ARG A 420 -5.76 11.32 12.18
C ARG A 420 -6.08 11.77 13.61
N GLY A 421 -5.43 11.14 14.59
CA GLY A 421 -5.61 11.47 16.01
C GLY A 421 -7.02 11.15 16.54
N LYS A 422 -7.75 10.27 15.88
CA LYS A 422 -9.04 9.72 16.30
C LYS A 422 -8.96 8.21 16.31
N ASP A 423 -10.00 7.58 16.86
CA ASP A 423 -10.13 6.12 16.82
C ASP A 423 -10.08 5.62 15.37
N ARG A 424 -9.56 4.41 15.19
CA ARG A 424 -9.52 3.75 13.88
C ARG A 424 -10.92 3.67 13.31
N ALA A 425 -11.06 3.96 12.03
CA ALA A 425 -12.34 3.89 11.34
C ALA A 425 -12.84 2.43 11.28
N VAL A 426 -14.11 2.23 11.56
CA VAL A 426 -14.77 0.91 11.47
C VAL A 426 -14.65 0.38 10.05
N MET A 427 -14.23 -0.88 9.93
CA MET A 427 -14.14 -1.61 8.68
C MET A 427 -15.41 -2.43 8.46
N TYR A 428 -15.84 -2.53 7.21
CA TYR A 428 -17.02 -3.27 6.80
C TYR A 428 -16.65 -4.30 5.74
N GLU A 429 -17.19 -5.52 5.88
CA GLU A 429 -17.01 -6.60 4.91
C GLU A 429 -18.25 -6.71 4.01
N PRO A 430 -18.18 -6.31 2.72
CA PRO A 430 -19.28 -6.46 1.77
C PRO A 430 -19.39 -7.91 1.33
N LYS A 431 -20.59 -8.31 0.86
CA LYS A 431 -20.76 -9.54 0.11
C LYS A 431 -20.23 -9.37 -1.30
N LEU A 432 -19.69 -10.43 -1.88
CA LEU A 432 -19.27 -10.45 -3.28
C LEU A 432 -20.23 -11.33 -4.09
N ARG A 433 -20.59 -10.86 -5.28
CA ARG A 433 -21.44 -11.60 -6.22
C ARG A 433 -20.72 -11.73 -7.56
N ASP A 434 -20.66 -12.93 -8.10
CA ASP A 434 -20.21 -13.17 -9.45
C ASP A 434 -21.29 -12.75 -10.44
N ALA A 435 -20.96 -11.85 -11.37
CA ALA A 435 -21.91 -11.36 -12.38
C ALA A 435 -22.38 -12.46 -13.34
N ALA A 436 -21.52 -13.44 -13.64
CA ALA A 436 -21.82 -14.50 -14.61
C ALA A 436 -22.82 -15.52 -14.05
N THR A 437 -22.72 -15.87 -12.78
CA THR A 437 -23.57 -16.90 -12.15
C THR A 437 -24.68 -16.33 -11.29
N GLY A 438 -24.54 -15.08 -10.85
CA GLY A 438 -25.44 -14.44 -9.88
C GLY A 438 -25.24 -14.93 -8.44
N ASN A 439 -24.34 -15.84 -8.18
CA ASN A 439 -24.09 -16.41 -6.88
C ASN A 439 -23.25 -15.51 -5.97
N LEU A 440 -23.44 -15.61 -4.67
CA LEU A 440 -22.50 -15.07 -3.70
C LEU A 440 -21.24 -15.93 -3.72
N VAL A 441 -20.08 -15.27 -3.72
CA VAL A 441 -18.75 -15.89 -3.86
C VAL A 441 -17.75 -15.21 -2.94
N THR A 442 -16.60 -15.86 -2.75
CA THR A 442 -15.40 -15.25 -2.18
C THR A 442 -14.38 -15.01 -3.30
N MET A 443 -13.35 -14.23 -3.02
CA MET A 443 -12.25 -14.10 -3.99
C MET A 443 -11.47 -15.42 -4.17
N ARG A 444 -11.45 -16.30 -3.17
CA ARG A 444 -10.87 -17.66 -3.31
C ARG A 444 -11.63 -18.50 -4.33
N ASP A 445 -12.97 -18.40 -4.33
CA ASP A 445 -13.80 -19.09 -5.34
C ASP A 445 -13.49 -18.57 -6.75
N LEU A 446 -13.42 -17.24 -6.92
CA LEU A 446 -13.11 -16.62 -8.21
C LEU A 446 -11.67 -16.88 -8.68
N ALA A 447 -10.71 -16.89 -7.76
CA ALA A 447 -9.30 -17.17 -8.05
C ALA A 447 -9.01 -18.65 -8.27
N GLY A 448 -9.87 -19.54 -7.73
CA GLY A 448 -9.65 -20.99 -7.74
C GLY A 448 -8.44 -21.42 -6.90
N HIS A 449 -8.07 -20.62 -5.89
CA HIS A 449 -6.89 -20.85 -5.08
C HIS A 449 -7.02 -20.24 -3.68
N ASN A 450 -6.49 -20.91 -2.65
CA ASN A 450 -6.55 -20.42 -1.26
C ASN A 450 -5.74 -19.13 -1.04
N ARG A 451 -4.62 -18.96 -1.77
CA ARG A 451 -3.86 -17.73 -1.80
C ARG A 451 -4.22 -16.94 -3.07
N VAL A 452 -4.99 -15.87 -2.90
CA VAL A 452 -5.53 -15.06 -4.00
C VAL A 452 -4.48 -14.14 -4.62
N ASP A 453 -3.56 -13.64 -3.81
CA ASP A 453 -2.62 -12.56 -4.17
C ASP A 453 -3.36 -11.35 -4.77
N LEU A 454 -4.34 -10.85 -3.97
CA LEU A 454 -5.25 -9.76 -4.34
C LEU A 454 -4.51 -8.46 -4.68
N ARG A 455 -4.96 -7.78 -5.72
CA ARG A 455 -4.57 -6.40 -6.05
C ARG A 455 -5.78 -5.60 -6.49
N PHE A 456 -5.62 -4.28 -6.51
CA PHE A 456 -6.64 -3.35 -7.01
C PHE A 456 -6.12 -2.53 -8.18
N GLY A 457 -7.05 -1.99 -8.95
CA GLY A 457 -6.80 -1.04 -10.02
C GLY A 457 -7.94 -0.04 -10.17
N ARG A 458 -7.69 1.02 -10.93
CA ARG A 458 -8.68 2.07 -11.18
C ARG A 458 -8.52 2.61 -12.59
N ASP A 459 -9.65 2.84 -13.27
CA ASP A 459 -9.65 3.56 -14.55
C ASP A 459 -9.76 5.09 -14.35
N GLY A 460 -9.69 5.84 -15.42
CA GLY A 460 -9.75 7.30 -15.41
C GLY A 460 -11.13 7.86 -15.02
N HIS A 461 -12.15 7.04 -14.95
CA HIS A 461 -13.48 7.39 -14.45
C HIS A 461 -13.65 7.09 -12.96
N GLY A 462 -12.62 6.55 -12.32
CA GLY A 462 -12.64 6.17 -10.91
C GLY A 462 -13.30 4.82 -10.65
N GLU A 463 -13.60 4.02 -11.68
CA GLU A 463 -14.17 2.69 -11.53
C GLU A 463 -13.10 1.71 -11.06
N LEU A 464 -13.47 0.79 -10.16
CA LEU A 464 -12.52 -0.10 -9.50
C LEU A 464 -12.46 -1.48 -10.15
N TYR A 465 -11.26 -2.03 -10.11
CA TYR A 465 -10.93 -3.37 -10.59
C TYR A 465 -10.24 -4.16 -9.48
N VAL A 466 -10.49 -5.47 -9.49
CA VAL A 466 -9.91 -6.45 -8.57
C VAL A 466 -9.09 -7.45 -9.39
N LEU A 467 -7.86 -7.70 -8.98
CA LEU A 467 -6.93 -8.56 -9.70
C LEU A 467 -6.50 -9.73 -8.79
N SER A 468 -6.29 -10.91 -9.39
CA SER A 468 -5.67 -12.04 -8.71
C SER A 468 -4.47 -12.57 -9.52
N LYS A 469 -3.33 -12.72 -8.85
CA LYS A 469 -2.15 -13.36 -9.44
C LYS A 469 -2.34 -14.87 -9.60
N ALA A 470 -3.19 -15.48 -8.79
CA ALA A 470 -3.38 -16.92 -8.78
C ALA A 470 -3.80 -17.46 -10.15
N ASN A 471 -4.71 -16.78 -10.83
CA ASN A 471 -5.23 -17.17 -12.15
C ASN A 471 -5.03 -16.12 -13.26
N GLY A 472 -4.38 -14.99 -12.94
CA GLY A 472 -4.12 -13.92 -13.90
C GLY A 472 -5.37 -13.18 -14.37
N LYS A 473 -6.46 -13.22 -13.60
CA LYS A 473 -7.74 -12.59 -13.94
C LYS A 473 -7.93 -11.24 -13.28
N ILE A 474 -8.70 -10.41 -13.96
CA ILE A 474 -9.17 -9.10 -13.48
C ILE A 474 -10.68 -9.08 -13.54
N TRP A 475 -11.31 -8.60 -12.49
CA TRP A 475 -12.74 -8.33 -12.43
C TRP A 475 -12.97 -6.84 -12.27
N LYS A 476 -13.98 -6.33 -12.95
CA LYS A 476 -14.50 -4.98 -12.73
C LYS A 476 -15.61 -5.03 -11.70
N ILE A 477 -15.65 -4.06 -10.76
CA ILE A 477 -16.81 -3.88 -9.90
C ILE A 477 -17.88 -3.15 -10.70
N THR A 478 -18.94 -3.87 -11.10
CA THR A 478 -20.02 -3.36 -11.97
C THR A 478 -21.30 -3.07 -11.23
N GLY A 479 -21.41 -3.51 -9.96
CA GLY A 479 -22.56 -3.27 -9.11
C GLY A 479 -22.17 -3.06 -7.65
N ALA A 480 -22.93 -2.19 -6.97
CA ALA A 480 -22.89 -2.02 -5.53
C ALA A 480 -24.33 -1.77 -5.04
N ARG A 481 -24.90 -2.67 -4.25
CA ARG A 481 -26.30 -2.58 -3.79
C ARG A 481 -26.42 -3.01 -2.33
N TRP A 482 -27.31 -2.37 -1.59
CA TRP A 482 -27.70 -2.83 -0.26
C TRP A 482 -28.73 -3.95 -0.39
N GLU A 483 -28.41 -5.12 0.16
CA GLU A 483 -29.27 -6.31 0.17
C GLU A 483 -29.53 -6.71 1.63
N PHE A 484 -30.61 -6.23 2.19
CA PHE A 484 -31.03 -6.58 3.56
C PHE A 484 -31.64 -7.99 3.57
N PRO A 485 -31.44 -8.76 4.66
CA PRO A 485 -32.16 -10.01 4.82
C PRO A 485 -33.66 -9.76 4.73
N SER A 486 -34.35 -10.59 3.95
CA SER A 486 -35.82 -10.61 3.86
C SER A 486 -36.43 -11.14 5.15
#